data_ed6d639afe4fdc1d8217f68be14f7e8c
#
_entry.id   ed6d639afe4fdc1d8217f68be14f7e8c
#
_cell.length_a   1.000
_cell.length_b   1.000
_cell.length_c   1.000
_cell.angle_alpha   90.00
_cell.angle_beta   90.00
_cell.angle_gamma   90.00
#
_symmetry.space_group_name_H-M   'P 1'
#
loop_
_entity.id
_entity.type
_entity.pdbx_description
1 polymer ?
#
loop_
_entity_poly.entity_id
_entity_poly.type
_entity_poly.pdbx_seq_one_letter_code
_entity_poly.pdbx_strand_id
1 'polypeptide(L)'
;MFAKNSKAYSVYLLFRFVCSLAVSMSTVLSIVYHLEVVQLDAFQLVLVGTVQETSCFLFEMPTGVVADLYSRRRSVLIGMFLYGLGFLMEGALPWFATVLLAQVVWGCGDTFITGALEAWIASEEEDKPIDKVFLRGSQMGQIGGVLGVVLGTLLGNINLQMPVILGGSLCLLLGLVLGRIMPETNFSPAIEERQGLLKDFVCLFKLNLGFVKGAPVLLTLLAITLCGGLASEGFDRLSTAHFLDDTVIPVIGPLNSVTWFGVISLIGSGLGILASQLLIARMEKKGTVSRTSVVMSTSAGYILCLVLFAVGRSFWFMLLVFLLAGLMRTIKEPVLAAWMNDHVDEKMRATVFSTSGQLDSLGQIIGGPIVGLVAQQVSIPWGLVCTAFLLLPALFLVPVAGKKRD
;
A
#
# COMPACT_ATOMS: atom_id res chain seq x y z
N MET A 1 -15.67 4.31 33.28
CA MET A 1 -15.84 5.77 33.18
C MET A 1 -15.41 6.15 31.76
N PHE A 2 -16.35 6.35 30.81
CA PHE A 2 -16.04 6.71 29.44
C PHE A 2 -15.58 8.17 29.46
N ALA A 3 -14.27 8.40 29.29
CA ALA A 3 -13.76 9.74 29.04
C ALA A 3 -14.49 10.29 27.81
N LYS A 4 -15.04 11.51 27.94
CA LYS A 4 -15.72 12.22 26.85
C LYS A 4 -14.76 12.26 25.66
N ASN A 5 -15.11 11.57 24.56
CA ASN A 5 -14.25 11.54 23.38
C ASN A 5 -13.98 12.99 22.94
N SER A 6 -12.71 13.34 22.75
CA SER A 6 -12.37 14.66 22.26
C SER A 6 -12.90 14.82 20.83
N LYS A 7 -13.05 16.06 20.40
CA LYS A 7 -13.48 16.37 19.03
C LYS A 7 -12.47 15.83 18.00
N ALA A 8 -11.16 15.94 18.28
CA ALA A 8 -10.10 15.45 17.41
C ALA A 8 -10.16 13.94 17.21
N TYR A 9 -10.33 13.17 18.29
CA TYR A 9 -10.47 11.72 18.24
C TYR A 9 -11.67 11.27 17.37
N SER A 10 -12.82 11.93 17.53
CA SER A 10 -14.01 11.60 16.75
C SER A 10 -13.82 11.90 15.26
N VAL A 11 -13.15 13.01 14.94
CA VAL A 11 -12.79 13.41 13.57
C VAL A 11 -11.80 12.42 12.96
N TYR A 12 -10.80 11.98 13.72
CA TYR A 12 -9.85 10.96 13.29
C TYR A 12 -10.53 9.64 12.91
N LEU A 13 -11.43 9.14 13.76
CA LEU A 13 -12.18 7.91 13.48
C LEU A 13 -13.09 8.06 12.25
N LEU A 14 -13.77 9.20 12.11
CA LEU A 14 -14.58 9.52 10.92
C LEU A 14 -13.71 9.53 9.66
N PHE A 15 -12.55 10.20 9.70
CA PHE A 15 -11.60 10.22 8.60
C PHE A 15 -11.20 8.81 8.20
N ARG A 16 -10.72 8.00 9.16
CA ARG A 16 -10.25 6.61 8.91
C ARG A 16 -11.34 5.75 8.28
N PHE A 17 -12.58 5.88 8.76
CA PHE A 17 -13.71 5.13 8.23
C PHE A 17 -14.08 5.58 6.81
N VAL A 18 -14.36 6.88 6.61
CA VAL A 18 -14.88 7.38 5.32
C VAL A 18 -13.81 7.36 4.23
N CYS A 19 -12.56 7.72 4.55
CA CYS A 19 -11.45 7.66 3.60
C CYS A 19 -11.20 6.22 3.14
N SER A 20 -11.11 5.25 4.06
CA SER A 20 -10.94 3.85 3.68
C SER A 20 -12.13 3.31 2.88
N LEU A 21 -13.36 3.71 3.20
CA LEU A 21 -14.54 3.35 2.43
C LEU A 21 -14.45 3.90 1.00
N ALA A 22 -14.14 5.19 0.84
CA ALA A 22 -14.05 5.85 -0.46
C ALA A 22 -12.93 5.24 -1.34
N VAL A 23 -11.73 5.07 -0.77
CA VAL A 23 -10.58 4.49 -1.48
C VAL A 23 -10.85 3.04 -1.87
N SER A 24 -11.30 2.19 -0.93
CA SER A 24 -11.59 0.78 -1.24
C SER A 24 -12.71 0.62 -2.26
N MET A 25 -13.73 1.49 -2.21
CA MET A 25 -14.80 1.50 -3.21
C MET A 25 -14.25 1.85 -4.60
N SER A 26 -13.34 2.82 -4.71
CA SER A 26 -12.75 3.23 -5.99
C SER A 26 -11.78 2.20 -6.55
N THR A 27 -11.00 1.52 -5.68
CA THR A 27 -9.87 0.69 -6.11
C THR A 27 -10.18 -0.79 -6.28
N VAL A 28 -11.26 -1.32 -5.65
CA VAL A 28 -11.57 -2.76 -5.67
C VAL A 28 -11.70 -3.34 -7.08
N LEU A 29 -12.19 -2.55 -8.04
CA LEU A 29 -12.37 -2.94 -9.43
C LEU A 29 -11.51 -2.10 -10.40
N SER A 30 -10.54 -1.35 -9.91
CA SER A 30 -9.75 -0.43 -10.75
C SER A 30 -9.05 -1.15 -11.90
N ILE A 31 -8.47 -2.33 -11.66
CA ILE A 31 -7.79 -3.11 -12.71
C ILE A 31 -8.80 -3.65 -13.73
N VAL A 32 -9.98 -4.11 -13.29
CA VAL A 32 -11.06 -4.53 -14.20
C VAL A 32 -11.53 -3.34 -15.06
N TYR A 33 -11.69 -2.17 -14.43
CA TYR A 33 -12.02 -0.92 -15.12
C TYR A 33 -10.94 -0.53 -16.15
N HIS A 34 -9.66 -0.64 -15.79
CA HIS A 34 -8.55 -0.36 -16.70
C HIS A 34 -8.53 -1.30 -17.91
N LEU A 35 -8.83 -2.58 -17.72
CA LEU A 35 -8.84 -3.58 -18.79
C LEU A 35 -10.10 -3.50 -19.66
N GLU A 36 -11.28 -3.41 -19.07
CA GLU A 36 -12.55 -3.51 -19.81
C GLU A 36 -13.03 -2.17 -20.37
N VAL A 37 -12.80 -1.05 -19.68
CA VAL A 37 -13.30 0.28 -20.07
C VAL A 37 -12.23 1.11 -20.72
N VAL A 38 -11.04 1.23 -20.10
CA VAL A 38 -9.93 2.01 -20.66
C VAL A 38 -9.18 1.23 -21.72
N GLN A 39 -9.26 -0.11 -21.71
CA GLN A 39 -8.63 -1.04 -22.64
C GLN A 39 -7.10 -0.95 -22.64
N LEU A 40 -6.51 -0.90 -21.45
CA LEU A 40 -5.06 -0.86 -21.29
C LEU A 40 -4.43 -2.22 -21.63
N ASP A 41 -3.31 -2.19 -22.31
CA ASP A 41 -2.46 -3.36 -22.49
C ASP A 41 -1.65 -3.69 -21.20
N ALA A 42 -0.97 -4.84 -21.19
CA ALA A 42 -0.25 -5.32 -20.03
C ALA A 42 0.86 -4.36 -19.54
N PHE A 43 1.57 -3.70 -20.47
CA PHE A 43 2.59 -2.71 -20.13
C PHE A 43 1.97 -1.45 -19.55
N GLN A 44 0.93 -0.92 -20.18
CA GLN A 44 0.20 0.26 -19.72
C GLN A 44 -0.37 0.04 -18.33
N LEU A 45 -0.94 -1.15 -18.07
CA LEU A 45 -1.50 -1.51 -16.76
C LEU A 45 -0.46 -1.45 -15.64
N VAL A 46 0.73 -1.99 -15.87
CA VAL A 46 1.84 -1.93 -14.91
C VAL A 46 2.40 -0.50 -14.82
N LEU A 47 2.44 0.24 -15.93
CA LEU A 47 2.93 1.63 -15.94
C LEU A 47 2.05 2.56 -15.09
N VAL A 48 0.73 2.28 -14.98
CA VAL A 48 -0.19 3.01 -14.08
C VAL A 48 0.32 2.96 -12.64
N GLY A 49 0.69 1.77 -12.12
CA GLY A 49 1.27 1.63 -10.78
C GLY A 49 2.65 2.30 -10.66
N THR A 50 3.51 2.08 -11.65
CA THR A 50 4.84 2.72 -11.69
C THR A 50 4.76 4.25 -11.62
N VAL A 51 3.81 4.87 -12.31
CA VAL A 51 3.59 6.33 -12.27
C VAL A 51 3.07 6.78 -10.92
N GLN A 52 2.16 6.01 -10.31
CA GLN A 52 1.66 6.26 -8.95
C GLN A 52 2.82 6.26 -7.94
N GLU A 53 3.64 5.20 -7.92
CA GLU A 53 4.77 5.07 -7.01
C GLU A 53 5.85 6.13 -7.25
N THR A 54 6.09 6.48 -8.52
CA THR A 54 6.99 7.60 -8.87
C THR A 54 6.48 8.91 -8.30
N SER A 55 5.17 9.16 -8.37
CA SER A 55 4.55 10.34 -7.79
C SER A 55 4.71 10.36 -6.27
N CYS A 56 4.37 9.26 -5.58
CA CYS A 56 4.58 9.14 -4.13
C CYS A 56 6.03 9.40 -3.75
N PHE A 57 6.98 8.74 -4.42
CA PHE A 57 8.41 8.90 -4.17
C PHE A 57 8.90 10.36 -4.31
N LEU A 58 8.46 11.06 -5.36
CA LEU A 58 8.89 12.43 -5.64
C LEU A 58 8.25 13.44 -4.69
N PHE A 59 6.98 13.24 -4.32
CA PHE A 59 6.23 14.22 -3.52
C PHE A 59 6.30 13.98 -2.01
N GLU A 60 6.73 12.82 -1.52
CA GLU A 60 6.78 12.49 -0.08
C GLU A 60 7.51 13.56 0.74
N MET A 61 8.70 13.99 0.31
CA MET A 61 9.45 15.01 1.04
C MET A 61 8.86 16.43 0.95
N PRO A 62 8.50 16.95 -0.24
CA PRO A 62 7.88 18.28 -0.35
C PRO A 62 6.62 18.41 0.49
N THR A 63 5.77 17.38 0.48
CA THR A 63 4.50 17.41 1.22
C THR A 63 4.69 17.28 2.73
N GLY A 64 5.66 16.48 3.17
CA GLY A 64 6.07 16.41 4.58
C GLY A 64 6.52 17.77 5.12
N VAL A 65 7.29 18.53 4.34
CA VAL A 65 7.69 19.91 4.69
C VAL A 65 6.47 20.83 4.85
N VAL A 66 5.47 20.71 3.97
CA VAL A 66 4.24 21.49 4.08
C VAL A 66 3.49 21.16 5.37
N ALA A 67 3.39 19.87 5.73
CA ALA A 67 2.74 19.45 6.96
C ALA A 67 3.44 19.98 8.22
N ASP A 68 4.78 19.92 8.25
CA ASP A 68 5.58 20.29 9.42
C ASP A 68 5.73 21.81 9.62
N LEU A 69 5.81 22.59 8.52
CA LEU A 69 6.06 24.02 8.59
C LEU A 69 4.79 24.87 8.57
N TYR A 70 3.74 24.44 7.87
CA TYR A 70 2.56 25.28 7.67
C TYR A 70 1.34 24.81 8.46
N SER A 71 0.91 23.54 8.28
CA SER A 71 -0.27 23.01 8.96
C SER A 71 -0.50 21.54 8.58
N ARG A 72 -0.57 20.67 9.56
CA ARG A 72 -0.93 19.26 9.36
C ARG A 72 -2.37 19.10 8.86
N ARG A 73 -3.30 19.92 9.41
CA ARG A 73 -4.68 19.98 8.95
C ARG A 73 -4.79 20.38 7.48
N ARG A 74 -4.08 21.44 7.05
CA ARG A 74 -4.10 21.88 5.64
C ARG A 74 -3.53 20.82 4.73
N SER A 75 -2.47 20.14 5.13
CA SER A 75 -1.89 19.02 4.40
C SER A 75 -2.94 17.93 4.14
N VAL A 76 -3.62 17.44 5.19
CA VAL A 76 -4.68 16.44 5.06
C VAL A 76 -5.82 16.91 4.16
N LEU A 77 -6.23 18.17 4.26
CA LEU A 77 -7.29 18.73 3.40
C LEU A 77 -6.88 18.75 1.93
N ILE A 78 -5.67 19.24 1.62
CA ILE A 78 -5.12 19.25 0.26
C ILE A 78 -5.09 17.82 -0.28
N GLY A 79 -4.58 16.86 0.49
CA GLY A 79 -4.53 15.46 0.11
C GLY A 79 -5.91 14.89 -0.22
N MET A 80 -6.93 15.17 0.59
CA MET A 80 -8.31 14.73 0.32
C MET A 80 -8.90 15.31 -0.97
N PHE A 81 -8.60 16.58 -1.27
CA PHE A 81 -9.02 17.20 -2.54
C PHE A 81 -8.29 16.59 -3.73
N LEU A 82 -6.99 16.32 -3.62
CA LEU A 82 -6.23 15.64 -4.66
C LEU A 82 -6.71 14.18 -4.88
N TYR A 83 -7.01 13.44 -3.81
CA TYR A 83 -7.62 12.12 -3.92
C TYR A 83 -8.93 12.16 -4.70
N GLY A 84 -9.84 13.05 -4.29
CA GLY A 84 -11.12 13.19 -4.95
C GLY A 84 -10.98 13.61 -6.41
N LEU A 85 -10.09 14.55 -6.72
CA LEU A 85 -9.82 14.99 -8.09
C LEU A 85 -9.23 13.86 -8.93
N GLY A 86 -8.22 13.12 -8.42
CA GLY A 86 -7.61 11.99 -9.11
C GLY A 86 -8.64 10.94 -9.50
N PHE A 87 -9.45 10.46 -8.54
CA PHE A 87 -10.49 9.48 -8.82
C PHE A 87 -11.57 10.00 -9.78
N LEU A 88 -11.99 11.27 -9.67
CA LEU A 88 -12.95 11.85 -10.60
C LEU A 88 -12.38 11.95 -12.03
N MET A 89 -11.12 12.35 -12.17
CA MET A 89 -10.46 12.38 -13.48
C MET A 89 -10.38 10.99 -14.09
N GLU A 90 -9.97 9.99 -13.33
CA GLU A 90 -9.87 8.59 -13.76
C GLU A 90 -11.23 8.03 -14.17
N GLY A 91 -12.25 8.20 -13.34
CA GLY A 91 -13.57 7.65 -13.58
C GLY A 91 -14.37 8.37 -14.70
N ALA A 92 -14.20 9.70 -14.84
CA ALA A 92 -14.94 10.48 -15.82
C ALA A 92 -14.32 10.45 -17.23
N LEU A 93 -13.00 10.28 -17.34
CA LEU A 93 -12.25 10.35 -18.61
C LEU A 93 -11.46 9.05 -18.82
N PRO A 94 -12.04 8.01 -19.43
CA PRO A 94 -11.44 6.68 -19.54
C PRO A 94 -10.37 6.62 -20.67
N TRP A 95 -9.35 7.47 -20.59
CA TRP A 95 -8.24 7.47 -21.51
C TRP A 95 -6.93 7.19 -20.78
N PHE A 96 -6.02 6.47 -21.39
CA PHE A 96 -4.73 6.13 -20.80
C PHE A 96 -3.97 7.34 -20.22
N ALA A 97 -3.87 8.43 -21.00
CA ALA A 97 -3.19 9.64 -20.55
C ALA A 97 -3.86 10.27 -19.30
N THR A 98 -5.20 10.23 -19.23
CA THR A 98 -5.94 10.75 -18.08
C THR A 98 -5.76 9.86 -16.86
N VAL A 99 -5.75 8.54 -17.03
CA VAL A 99 -5.45 7.58 -15.96
C VAL A 99 -4.05 7.84 -15.40
N LEU A 100 -3.02 8.00 -16.25
CA LEU A 100 -1.67 8.33 -15.78
C LEU A 100 -1.62 9.65 -15.00
N LEU A 101 -2.28 10.70 -15.52
CA LEU A 101 -2.34 11.99 -14.81
C LEU A 101 -3.10 11.87 -13.48
N ALA A 102 -4.17 11.08 -13.44
CA ALA A 102 -4.91 10.78 -12.22
C ALA A 102 -4.01 10.10 -11.16
N GLN A 103 -3.15 9.17 -11.57
CA GLN A 103 -2.19 8.53 -10.65
C GLN A 103 -1.17 9.54 -10.09
N VAL A 104 -0.71 10.50 -10.90
CA VAL A 104 0.16 11.58 -10.38
C VAL A 104 -0.56 12.43 -9.34
N VAL A 105 -1.81 12.83 -9.62
CA VAL A 105 -2.63 13.63 -8.70
C VAL A 105 -2.96 12.85 -7.44
N TRP A 106 -3.35 11.57 -7.58
CA TRP A 106 -3.69 10.70 -6.46
C TRP A 106 -2.46 10.39 -5.59
N GLY A 107 -1.32 10.02 -6.20
CA GLY A 107 -0.07 9.76 -5.47
C GLY A 107 0.45 11.00 -4.72
N CYS A 108 0.37 12.19 -5.33
CA CYS A 108 0.66 13.44 -4.63
C CYS A 108 -0.31 13.64 -3.44
N GLY A 109 -1.59 13.36 -3.62
CA GLY A 109 -2.59 13.43 -2.55
C GLY A 109 -2.29 12.48 -1.39
N ASP A 110 -1.82 11.27 -1.68
CA ASP A 110 -1.41 10.29 -0.67
C ASP A 110 -0.30 10.81 0.23
N THR A 111 0.74 11.39 -0.36
CA THR A 111 1.86 11.93 0.40
C THR A 111 1.49 13.14 1.26
N PHE A 112 0.46 13.92 0.89
CA PHE A 112 -0.09 14.97 1.74
C PHE A 112 -0.85 14.45 2.96
N ILE A 113 -1.41 13.24 2.90
CA ILE A 113 -2.18 12.63 3.99
C ILE A 113 -1.27 11.82 4.91
N THR A 114 -0.40 11.00 4.30
CA THR A 114 0.48 10.08 5.02
C THR A 114 1.47 10.85 5.90
N GLY A 115 1.60 10.45 7.16
CA GLY A 115 2.43 11.14 8.15
C GLY A 115 1.75 12.38 8.75
N ALA A 116 1.12 13.25 7.95
CA ALA A 116 0.44 14.44 8.47
C ALA A 116 -0.76 14.11 9.37
N LEU A 117 -1.54 13.08 9.00
CA LEU A 117 -2.70 12.64 9.77
C LEU A 117 -2.30 12.06 11.13
N GLU A 118 -1.30 11.17 11.13
CA GLU A 118 -0.77 10.54 12.34
C GLU A 118 -0.13 11.58 13.27
N ALA A 119 0.65 12.49 12.73
CA ALA A 119 1.27 13.57 13.48
C ALA A 119 0.22 14.56 14.03
N TRP A 120 -0.85 14.84 13.27
CA TRP A 120 -1.94 15.68 13.72
C TRP A 120 -2.67 15.07 14.93
N ILE A 121 -3.10 13.81 14.83
CA ILE A 121 -3.85 13.19 15.93
C ILE A 121 -2.97 12.97 17.17
N ALA A 122 -1.68 12.69 16.99
CA ALA A 122 -0.74 12.55 18.09
C ALA A 122 -0.59 13.87 18.87
N SER A 123 -0.53 15.01 18.17
CA SER A 123 -0.44 16.33 18.83
C SER A 123 -1.76 16.78 19.47
N GLU A 124 -2.93 16.41 18.92
CA GLU A 124 -4.23 16.80 19.49
C GLU A 124 -4.65 15.92 20.68
N GLU A 125 -4.07 14.72 20.84
CA GLU A 125 -4.44 13.72 21.85
C GLU A 125 -3.24 13.32 22.74
N GLU A 126 -2.40 14.27 23.12
CA GLU A 126 -1.19 14.04 23.95
C GLU A 126 -1.46 13.29 25.26
N ASP A 127 -2.63 13.50 25.87
CA ASP A 127 -3.03 12.88 27.13
C ASP A 127 -3.49 11.42 27.01
N LYS A 128 -3.64 10.89 25.79
CA LYS A 128 -4.12 9.52 25.57
C LYS A 128 -3.00 8.58 25.11
N PRO A 129 -3.09 7.28 25.47
CA PRO A 129 -2.20 6.28 24.90
C PRO A 129 -2.36 6.22 23.38
N ILE A 130 -1.42 6.79 22.64
CA ILE A 130 -1.49 6.98 21.18
C ILE A 130 -1.68 5.64 20.44
N ASP A 131 -1.09 4.55 20.96
CA ASP A 131 -1.26 3.20 20.41
C ASP A 131 -2.74 2.78 20.36
N LYS A 132 -3.51 3.11 21.40
CA LYS A 132 -4.96 2.82 21.42
C LYS A 132 -5.74 3.65 20.42
N VAL A 133 -5.33 4.90 20.20
CA VAL A 133 -5.93 5.78 19.19
C VAL A 133 -5.69 5.21 17.81
N PHE A 134 -4.45 4.85 17.48
CA PHE A 134 -4.09 4.24 16.20
C PHE A 134 -4.79 2.90 15.97
N LEU A 135 -4.85 2.04 16.99
CA LEU A 135 -5.57 0.76 16.91
C LEU A 135 -7.05 0.95 16.58
N ARG A 136 -7.72 1.89 17.26
CA ARG A 136 -9.14 2.21 16.97
C ARG A 136 -9.32 2.82 15.59
N GLY A 137 -8.42 3.70 15.17
CA GLY A 137 -8.41 4.24 13.80
C GLY A 137 -8.28 3.14 12.75
N SER A 138 -7.35 2.20 12.97
CA SER A 138 -7.17 1.04 12.10
C SER A 138 -8.43 0.17 12.02
N GLN A 139 -9.10 -0.11 13.14
CA GLN A 139 -10.36 -0.86 13.18
C GLN A 139 -11.47 -0.15 12.38
N MET A 140 -11.60 1.18 12.54
CA MET A 140 -12.58 1.97 11.78
C MET A 140 -12.24 1.97 10.29
N GLY A 141 -10.95 2.08 9.93
CA GLY A 141 -10.50 1.96 8.54
C GLY A 141 -10.82 0.60 7.93
N GLN A 142 -10.59 -0.50 8.67
CA GLN A 142 -10.93 -1.85 8.19
C GLN A 142 -12.43 -2.01 7.93
N ILE A 143 -13.29 -1.51 8.83
CA ILE A 143 -14.74 -1.54 8.64
C ILE A 143 -15.14 -0.73 7.40
N GLY A 144 -14.59 0.49 7.26
CA GLY A 144 -14.80 1.33 6.08
C GLY A 144 -14.35 0.64 4.80
N GLY A 145 -13.17 0.02 4.81
CA GLY A 145 -12.61 -0.72 3.67
C GLY A 145 -13.51 -1.88 3.22
N VAL A 146 -13.95 -2.72 4.16
CA VAL A 146 -14.87 -3.84 3.85
C VAL A 146 -16.17 -3.33 3.23
N LEU A 147 -16.77 -2.28 3.80
CA LEU A 147 -17.98 -1.66 3.25
C LEU A 147 -17.71 -1.05 1.87
N GLY A 148 -16.55 -0.43 1.68
CA GLY A 148 -16.10 0.12 0.40
C GLY A 148 -16.01 -0.95 -0.69
N VAL A 149 -15.40 -2.10 -0.37
CA VAL A 149 -15.32 -3.26 -1.30
C VAL A 149 -16.74 -3.75 -1.68
N VAL A 150 -17.64 -3.90 -0.71
CA VAL A 150 -19.02 -4.35 -0.98
C VAL A 150 -19.75 -3.35 -1.87
N LEU A 151 -19.72 -2.05 -1.51
CA LEU A 151 -20.39 -1.00 -2.29
C LEU A 151 -19.77 -0.85 -3.68
N GLY A 152 -18.43 -0.88 -3.78
CA GLY A 152 -17.70 -0.81 -5.04
C GLY A 152 -18.07 -1.96 -5.98
N THR A 153 -18.18 -3.17 -5.45
CA THR A 153 -18.61 -4.35 -6.22
C THR A 153 -20.06 -4.23 -6.69
N LEU A 154 -20.98 -3.80 -5.83
CA LEU A 154 -22.39 -3.62 -6.20
C LEU A 154 -22.56 -2.54 -7.28
N LEU A 155 -21.88 -1.40 -7.12
CA LEU A 155 -21.92 -0.31 -8.09
C LEU A 155 -21.22 -0.70 -9.41
N GLY A 156 -20.10 -1.43 -9.34
CA GLY A 156 -19.36 -1.90 -10.49
C GLY A 156 -20.15 -2.89 -11.37
N ASN A 157 -21.06 -3.66 -10.78
CA ASN A 157 -22.02 -4.49 -11.54
C ASN A 157 -23.02 -3.68 -12.35
N ILE A 158 -23.26 -2.41 -12.01
CA ILE A 158 -24.10 -1.49 -12.79
C ILE A 158 -23.25 -0.81 -13.86
N ASN A 159 -22.12 -0.22 -13.43
CA ASN A 159 -21.15 0.45 -14.31
C ASN A 159 -19.81 0.56 -13.59
N LEU A 160 -18.71 0.11 -14.22
CA LEU A 160 -17.36 0.10 -13.65
C LEU A 160 -16.80 1.51 -13.32
N GLN A 161 -17.32 2.56 -13.95
CA GLN A 161 -16.92 3.94 -13.64
C GLN A 161 -17.57 4.47 -12.35
N MET A 162 -18.77 3.98 -12.00
CA MET A 162 -19.53 4.48 -10.84
C MET A 162 -18.75 4.40 -9.51
N PRO A 163 -18.15 3.27 -9.13
CA PRO A 163 -17.43 3.21 -7.86
C PRO A 163 -16.26 4.20 -7.80
N VAL A 164 -15.57 4.43 -8.92
CA VAL A 164 -14.44 5.38 -8.99
C VAL A 164 -14.96 6.83 -8.82
N ILE A 165 -15.98 7.22 -9.57
CA ILE A 165 -16.57 8.57 -9.50
C ILE A 165 -17.19 8.86 -8.13
N LEU A 166 -17.95 7.91 -7.58
CA LEU A 166 -18.60 8.09 -6.27
C LEU A 166 -17.58 8.11 -5.13
N GLY A 167 -16.53 7.29 -5.20
CA GLY A 167 -15.44 7.33 -4.23
C GLY A 167 -14.68 8.64 -4.27
N GLY A 168 -14.35 9.15 -5.47
CA GLY A 168 -13.76 10.48 -5.64
C GLY A 168 -14.64 11.59 -5.09
N SER A 169 -15.95 11.54 -5.36
CA SER A 169 -16.92 12.50 -4.82
C SER A 169 -16.98 12.45 -3.29
N LEU A 170 -16.92 11.25 -2.72
CA LEU A 170 -16.91 11.05 -1.26
C LEU A 170 -15.64 11.60 -0.62
N CYS A 171 -14.49 11.47 -1.28
CA CYS A 171 -13.23 12.09 -0.83
C CYS A 171 -13.34 13.62 -0.81
N LEU A 172 -13.89 14.25 -1.86
CA LEU A 172 -14.12 15.69 -1.90
C LEU A 172 -15.08 16.14 -0.79
N LEU A 173 -16.18 15.41 -0.61
CA LEU A 173 -17.14 15.70 0.46
C LEU A 173 -16.49 15.59 1.84
N LEU A 174 -15.69 14.54 2.07
CA LEU A 174 -14.94 14.38 3.31
C LEU A 174 -13.97 15.57 3.52
N GLY A 175 -13.23 15.97 2.50
CA GLY A 175 -12.35 17.16 2.55
C GLY A 175 -13.10 18.43 2.96
N LEU A 176 -14.31 18.67 2.40
CA LEU A 176 -15.16 19.80 2.75
C LEU A 176 -15.66 19.75 4.21
N VAL A 177 -16.07 18.55 4.66
CA VAL A 177 -16.52 18.33 6.05
C VAL A 177 -15.35 18.55 7.01
N LEU A 178 -14.19 17.95 6.75
CA LEU A 178 -12.98 18.11 7.56
C LEU A 178 -12.54 19.58 7.63
N GLY A 179 -12.66 20.31 6.54
CA GLY A 179 -12.38 21.75 6.51
C GLY A 179 -13.19 22.57 7.53
N ARG A 180 -14.37 22.05 7.96
CA ARG A 180 -15.21 22.68 9.00
C ARG A 180 -15.02 22.14 10.40
N ILE A 181 -14.76 20.83 10.53
CA ILE A 181 -14.80 20.15 11.84
C ILE A 181 -13.42 19.79 12.41
N MET A 182 -12.37 19.65 11.56
CA MET A 182 -11.04 19.23 11.98
C MET A 182 -10.36 20.34 12.79
N PRO A 183 -10.09 20.15 14.10
CA PRO A 183 -9.36 21.13 14.90
C PRO A 183 -7.88 21.08 14.59
N GLU A 184 -7.17 22.18 14.89
CA GLU A 184 -5.71 22.25 14.91
C GLU A 184 -5.31 23.22 16.01
N THR A 185 -5.29 22.74 17.25
CA THR A 185 -5.07 23.56 18.45
C THR A 185 -3.65 23.44 18.98
N ASN A 186 -3.00 22.31 18.80
CA ASN A 186 -1.68 22.00 19.34
C ASN A 186 -0.59 21.93 18.25
N PHE A 187 -0.78 22.65 17.13
CA PHE A 187 0.23 22.72 16.09
C PHE A 187 1.37 23.67 16.47
N SER A 188 2.59 23.15 16.45
CA SER A 188 3.82 23.91 16.60
C SER A 188 4.69 23.69 15.37
N PRO A 189 4.98 24.72 14.56
CA PRO A 189 5.86 24.59 13.41
C PRO A 189 7.26 24.11 13.81
N ALA A 190 7.84 23.20 13.04
CA ALA A 190 9.21 22.78 13.22
C ALA A 190 10.14 23.94 12.84
N ILE A 191 10.88 24.47 13.82
CA ILE A 191 11.88 25.52 13.60
C ILE A 191 13.21 24.83 13.23
N GLU A 192 13.39 24.50 11.98
CA GLU A 192 14.68 24.04 11.45
C GLU A 192 15.15 24.97 10.33
N GLU A 193 16.39 25.45 10.41
CA GLU A 193 17.09 26.09 9.30
C GLU A 193 17.38 25.06 8.21
N ARG A 194 16.46 24.91 7.27
CA ARG A 194 16.63 23.99 6.14
C ARG A 194 17.38 24.69 5.00
N GLN A 195 18.41 24.04 4.48
CA GLN A 195 19.26 24.56 3.40
C GLN A 195 18.65 24.39 2.00
N GLY A 196 17.46 23.81 1.89
CA GLY A 196 16.73 23.58 0.64
C GLY A 196 16.39 22.10 0.43
N LEU A 197 15.15 21.83 -0.05
CA LEU A 197 14.55 20.51 -0.18
C LEU A 197 15.46 19.44 -0.81
N LEU A 198 16.10 19.74 -1.93
CA LEU A 198 16.99 18.81 -2.63
C LEU A 198 18.31 18.55 -1.87
N LYS A 199 18.86 19.58 -1.20
CA LYS A 199 20.09 19.42 -0.42
C LYS A 199 19.82 18.61 0.84
N ASP A 200 18.71 18.85 1.50
CA ASP A 200 18.30 18.15 2.70
C ASP A 200 17.98 16.67 2.37
N PHE A 201 17.32 16.40 1.24
CA PHE A 201 17.12 15.03 0.74
C PHE A 201 18.45 14.29 0.52
N VAL A 202 19.37 14.86 -0.25
CA VAL A 202 20.66 14.25 -0.55
C VAL A 202 21.50 14.11 0.74
N CYS A 203 21.39 15.05 1.65
CA CYS A 203 22.09 15.01 2.94
C CYS A 203 21.53 13.88 3.83
N LEU A 204 20.21 13.82 4.01
CA LEU A 204 19.55 12.75 4.77
C LEU A 204 19.78 11.38 4.14
N PHE A 205 19.67 11.27 2.83
CA PHE A 205 19.94 10.02 2.11
C PHE A 205 21.41 9.57 2.30
N LYS A 206 22.38 10.49 2.23
CA LYS A 206 23.81 10.18 2.50
C LYS A 206 24.07 9.83 3.95
N LEU A 207 23.44 10.52 4.89
CA LEU A 207 23.55 10.20 6.33
C LEU A 207 22.97 8.81 6.62
N ASN A 208 21.80 8.50 6.03
CA ASN A 208 21.17 7.20 6.16
C ASN A 208 22.03 6.07 5.56
N LEU A 209 22.58 6.31 4.36
CA LEU A 209 23.50 5.37 3.73
C LEU A 209 24.80 5.17 4.55
N GLY A 210 25.30 6.22 5.18
CA GLY A 210 26.46 6.18 6.07
C GLY A 210 26.21 5.33 7.30
N PHE A 211 25.06 5.50 7.95
CA PHE A 211 24.66 4.72 9.12
C PHE A 211 24.44 3.24 8.77
N VAL A 212 23.71 2.98 7.68
CA VAL A 212 23.40 1.63 7.21
C VAL A 212 24.65 0.85 6.82
N LYS A 213 25.70 1.51 6.30
CA LYS A 213 26.98 0.86 5.98
C LYS A 213 27.67 0.27 7.22
N GLY A 214 27.44 0.83 8.40
CA GLY A 214 27.94 0.29 9.67
C GLY A 214 27.13 -0.88 10.23
N ALA A 215 25.93 -1.17 9.67
CA ALA A 215 25.04 -2.20 10.15
C ALA A 215 24.69 -3.22 9.03
N PRO A 216 25.56 -4.22 8.81
CA PRO A 216 25.44 -5.13 7.66
C PRO A 216 24.16 -5.97 7.64
N VAL A 217 23.53 -6.23 8.80
CA VAL A 217 22.22 -6.89 8.88
C VAL A 217 21.15 -5.96 8.29
N LEU A 218 21.15 -4.70 8.71
CA LEU A 218 20.20 -3.71 8.25
C LEU A 218 20.29 -3.46 6.75
N LEU A 219 21.51 -3.35 6.22
CA LEU A 219 21.73 -3.24 4.76
C LEU A 219 21.13 -4.44 4.01
N THR A 220 21.29 -5.64 4.56
CA THR A 220 20.71 -6.86 3.96
C THR A 220 19.17 -6.85 4.02
N LEU A 221 18.57 -6.41 5.12
CA LEU A 221 17.12 -6.29 5.26
C LEU A 221 16.54 -5.24 4.29
N LEU A 222 17.20 -4.11 4.13
CA LEU A 222 16.84 -3.08 3.16
C LEU A 222 16.95 -3.58 1.71
N ALA A 223 17.95 -4.39 1.40
CA ALA A 223 18.07 -5.04 0.09
C ALA A 223 16.92 -6.06 -0.14
N ILE A 224 16.47 -6.77 0.90
CA ILE A 224 15.29 -7.66 0.82
C ILE A 224 14.02 -6.83 0.53
N THR A 225 13.86 -5.65 1.12
CA THR A 225 12.75 -4.75 0.84
C THR A 225 12.79 -4.27 -0.61
N LEU A 226 13.95 -3.85 -1.12
CA LEU A 226 14.11 -3.47 -2.52
C LEU A 226 13.70 -4.61 -3.48
N CYS A 227 14.12 -5.85 -3.19
CA CYS A 227 13.68 -7.02 -3.99
C CYS A 227 12.16 -7.23 -3.89
N GLY A 228 11.55 -6.94 -2.75
CA GLY A 228 10.09 -6.94 -2.57
C GLY A 228 9.41 -5.94 -3.50
N GLY A 229 9.88 -4.70 -3.49
CA GLY A 229 9.37 -3.65 -4.37
C GLY A 229 9.53 -3.98 -5.85
N LEU A 230 10.71 -4.52 -6.28
CA LEU A 230 10.93 -4.95 -7.67
C LEU A 230 9.87 -5.96 -8.16
N ALA A 231 9.32 -6.76 -7.25
CA ALA A 231 8.37 -7.83 -7.57
C ALA A 231 6.90 -7.45 -7.34
N SER A 232 6.58 -6.36 -6.62
CA SER A 232 5.19 -6.08 -6.19
C SER A 232 4.29 -5.68 -7.35
N GLU A 233 4.69 -4.74 -8.20
CA GLU A 233 3.85 -4.21 -9.29
C GLU A 233 3.40 -5.30 -10.27
N GLY A 234 4.28 -6.27 -10.58
CA GLY A 234 3.92 -7.36 -11.47
C GLY A 234 2.75 -8.20 -10.94
N PHE A 235 2.79 -8.58 -9.68
CA PHE A 235 1.70 -9.33 -9.08
C PHE A 235 0.44 -8.49 -8.91
N ASP A 236 0.58 -7.28 -8.38
CA ASP A 236 -0.54 -6.41 -8.02
C ASP A 236 -1.33 -5.96 -9.26
N ARG A 237 -0.68 -5.79 -10.41
CA ARG A 237 -1.35 -5.34 -11.65
C ARG A 237 -1.71 -6.47 -12.61
N LEU A 238 -0.83 -7.48 -12.78
CA LEU A 238 -1.05 -8.51 -13.78
C LEU A 238 -1.92 -9.68 -13.32
N SER A 239 -2.11 -9.88 -12.01
CA SER A 239 -2.89 -11.02 -11.52
C SER A 239 -4.36 -10.98 -11.96
N THR A 240 -5.02 -9.82 -11.91
CA THR A 240 -6.39 -9.66 -12.40
C THR A 240 -6.48 -9.88 -13.91
N ALA A 241 -5.51 -9.34 -14.68
CA ALA A 241 -5.43 -9.55 -16.11
C ALA A 241 -5.28 -11.04 -16.44
N HIS A 242 -4.41 -11.77 -15.71
CA HIS A 242 -4.23 -13.21 -15.87
C HIS A 242 -5.50 -14.02 -15.57
N PHE A 243 -6.29 -13.62 -14.58
CA PHE A 243 -7.59 -14.23 -14.34
C PHE A 243 -8.55 -14.03 -15.50
N LEU A 244 -8.60 -12.84 -16.09
CA LEU A 244 -9.54 -12.51 -17.16
C LEU A 244 -9.13 -13.12 -18.50
N ASP A 245 -7.84 -13.18 -18.84
CA ASP A 245 -7.36 -13.64 -20.12
C ASP A 245 -7.19 -15.15 -20.21
N ASP A 246 -6.71 -15.80 -19.15
CA ASP A 246 -6.26 -17.19 -19.20
C ASP A 246 -7.25 -18.18 -18.55
N THR A 247 -8.36 -17.71 -17.96
CA THR A 247 -9.32 -18.62 -17.33
C THR A 247 -10.77 -18.29 -17.71
N VAL A 248 -11.61 -19.34 -17.63
CA VAL A 248 -13.07 -19.14 -17.66
C VAL A 248 -13.54 -18.90 -16.23
N ILE A 249 -13.86 -17.65 -15.92
CA ILE A 249 -14.41 -17.29 -14.60
C ILE A 249 -15.82 -17.91 -14.48
N PRO A 250 -16.08 -18.75 -13.46
CA PRO A 250 -17.37 -19.42 -13.34
C PRO A 250 -18.49 -18.42 -13.02
N VAL A 251 -19.59 -18.51 -13.78
CA VAL A 251 -20.82 -17.78 -13.48
C VAL A 251 -21.69 -18.66 -12.59
N ILE A 252 -21.81 -18.31 -11.30
CA ILE A 252 -22.59 -19.10 -10.30
C ILE A 252 -23.64 -18.17 -9.71
N GLY A 253 -24.86 -18.28 -10.18
CA GLY A 253 -25.95 -17.38 -9.75
C GLY A 253 -25.63 -15.91 -10.04
N PRO A 254 -25.58 -15.02 -9.02
CA PRO A 254 -25.23 -13.61 -9.21
C PRO A 254 -23.71 -13.34 -9.33
N LEU A 255 -22.86 -14.37 -9.21
CA LEU A 255 -21.41 -14.24 -9.27
C LEU A 255 -20.96 -14.20 -10.74
N ASN A 256 -20.81 -13.01 -11.27
CA ASN A 256 -20.11 -12.71 -12.53
C ASN A 256 -18.63 -12.35 -12.27
N SER A 257 -17.87 -12.00 -13.32
CA SER A 257 -16.45 -11.61 -13.19
C SER A 257 -16.24 -10.48 -12.18
N VAL A 258 -17.04 -9.43 -12.25
CA VAL A 258 -16.98 -8.26 -11.35
C VAL A 258 -17.22 -8.66 -9.90
N THR A 259 -18.26 -9.44 -9.65
CA THR A 259 -18.60 -9.90 -8.28
C THR A 259 -17.52 -10.81 -7.72
N TRP A 260 -16.89 -11.64 -8.55
CA TRP A 260 -15.79 -12.50 -8.11
C TRP A 260 -14.60 -11.71 -7.58
N PHE A 261 -14.18 -10.62 -8.24
CA PHE A 261 -13.07 -9.79 -7.75
C PHE A 261 -13.39 -9.12 -6.41
N GLY A 262 -14.64 -8.69 -6.20
CA GLY A 262 -15.10 -8.23 -4.89
C GLY A 262 -15.04 -9.32 -3.82
N VAL A 263 -15.52 -10.53 -4.13
CA VAL A 263 -15.47 -11.68 -3.21
C VAL A 263 -14.05 -12.09 -2.90
N ILE A 264 -13.16 -12.14 -3.90
CA ILE A 264 -11.74 -12.45 -3.73
C ILE A 264 -11.07 -11.43 -2.79
N SER A 265 -11.36 -10.15 -2.97
CA SER A 265 -10.85 -9.08 -2.11
C SER A 265 -11.31 -9.23 -0.65
N LEU A 266 -12.59 -9.56 -0.44
CA LEU A 266 -13.14 -9.80 0.91
C LEU A 266 -12.52 -11.04 1.57
N ILE A 267 -12.39 -12.15 0.83
CA ILE A 267 -11.76 -13.36 1.35
C ILE A 267 -10.29 -13.09 1.70
N GLY A 268 -9.56 -12.43 0.80
CA GLY A 268 -8.16 -12.06 1.02
C GLY A 268 -7.97 -11.20 2.26
N SER A 269 -8.81 -10.17 2.44
CA SER A 269 -8.81 -9.31 3.64
C SER A 269 -9.12 -10.12 4.92
N GLY A 270 -10.12 -10.99 4.88
CA GLY A 270 -10.48 -11.85 6.01
C GLY A 270 -9.34 -12.81 6.40
N LEU A 271 -8.73 -13.47 5.41
CA LEU A 271 -7.58 -14.36 5.63
C LEU A 271 -6.38 -13.59 6.17
N GLY A 272 -6.12 -12.38 5.69
CA GLY A 272 -5.05 -11.52 6.18
C GLY A 272 -5.23 -11.15 7.66
N ILE A 273 -6.43 -10.77 8.07
CA ILE A 273 -6.76 -10.47 9.47
C ILE A 273 -6.55 -11.72 10.34
N LEU A 274 -7.06 -12.88 9.93
CA LEU A 274 -6.90 -14.13 10.67
C LEU A 274 -5.42 -14.53 10.81
N ALA A 275 -4.66 -14.42 9.73
CA ALA A 275 -3.23 -14.75 9.73
C ALA A 275 -2.44 -13.83 10.67
N SER A 276 -2.72 -12.54 10.65
CA SER A 276 -2.07 -11.57 11.55
C SER A 276 -2.38 -11.88 13.02
N GLN A 277 -3.63 -12.19 13.36
CA GLN A 277 -4.02 -12.58 14.72
C GLN A 277 -3.36 -13.89 15.17
N LEU A 278 -3.30 -14.90 14.28
CA LEU A 278 -2.64 -16.17 14.58
C LEU A 278 -1.13 -16.00 14.76
N LEU A 279 -0.51 -15.13 13.97
CA LEU A 279 0.91 -14.80 14.09
C LEU A 279 1.21 -14.17 15.45
N ILE A 280 0.45 -13.15 15.85
CA ILE A 280 0.56 -12.47 17.15
C ILE A 280 0.42 -13.49 18.28
N ALA A 281 -0.64 -14.31 18.26
CA ALA A 281 -0.89 -15.31 19.30
C ALA A 281 0.23 -16.38 19.40
N ARG A 282 0.90 -16.72 18.25
CA ARG A 282 2.05 -17.63 18.27
C ARG A 282 3.31 -16.96 18.79
N MET A 283 3.54 -15.70 18.49
CA MET A 283 4.69 -14.93 19.00
C MET A 283 4.60 -14.78 20.53
N GLU A 284 3.41 -14.55 21.09
CA GLU A 284 3.18 -14.47 22.53
C GLU A 284 3.37 -15.81 23.25
N LYS A 285 2.95 -16.94 22.65
CA LYS A 285 2.98 -18.27 23.30
C LYS A 285 4.32 -18.98 23.28
N LYS A 286 5.15 -18.78 22.26
CA LYS A 286 6.35 -19.61 21.98
C LYS A 286 7.70 -18.88 22.07
N GLY A 287 7.77 -17.72 22.63
CA GLY A 287 9.04 -17.08 23.04
C GLY A 287 10.14 -16.88 21.99
N THR A 288 10.20 -17.58 20.86
CA THR A 288 11.15 -17.33 19.77
C THR A 288 10.70 -17.98 18.46
N VAL A 289 9.83 -17.31 17.73
CA VAL A 289 9.69 -17.63 16.29
C VAL A 289 10.93 -17.05 15.59
N SER A 290 11.77 -17.89 14.98
CA SER A 290 12.92 -17.42 14.21
C SER A 290 12.44 -16.54 13.06
N ARG A 291 12.72 -15.24 13.11
CA ARG A 291 12.36 -14.27 12.06
C ARG A 291 12.95 -14.67 10.71
N THR A 292 14.19 -15.14 10.71
CA THR A 292 14.86 -15.68 9.52
C THR A 292 14.05 -16.80 8.87
N SER A 293 13.56 -17.78 9.67
CA SER A 293 12.78 -18.89 9.14
C SER A 293 11.44 -18.47 8.59
N VAL A 294 10.75 -17.51 9.24
CA VAL A 294 9.46 -17.00 8.75
C VAL A 294 9.64 -16.24 7.45
N VAL A 295 10.57 -15.27 7.40
CA VAL A 295 10.83 -14.48 6.19
C VAL A 295 11.30 -15.38 5.04
N MET A 296 12.14 -16.40 5.33
CA MET A 296 12.60 -17.36 4.33
C MET A 296 11.45 -18.20 3.78
N SER A 297 10.65 -18.84 4.66
CA SER A 297 9.55 -19.71 4.24
C SER A 297 8.46 -18.95 3.50
N THR A 298 8.11 -17.74 3.96
CA THR A 298 7.10 -16.91 3.29
C THR A 298 7.60 -16.36 1.96
N SER A 299 8.88 -15.97 1.84
CA SER A 299 9.44 -15.55 0.56
C SER A 299 9.53 -16.69 -0.44
N ALA A 300 9.99 -17.88 -0.02
CA ALA A 300 10.02 -19.07 -0.87
C ALA A 300 8.61 -19.50 -1.28
N GLY A 301 7.67 -19.52 -0.34
CA GLY A 301 6.26 -19.80 -0.62
C GLY A 301 5.63 -18.80 -1.59
N TYR A 302 5.93 -17.50 -1.45
CA TYR A 302 5.43 -16.47 -2.35
C TYR A 302 5.97 -16.66 -3.77
N ILE A 303 7.28 -16.89 -3.94
CA ILE A 303 7.88 -17.18 -5.26
C ILE A 303 7.25 -18.42 -5.90
N LEU A 304 7.08 -19.50 -5.12
CA LEU A 304 6.41 -20.70 -5.60
C LEU A 304 4.97 -20.41 -6.06
N CYS A 305 4.22 -19.65 -5.25
CA CYS A 305 2.86 -19.23 -5.61
C CYS A 305 2.84 -18.40 -6.91
N LEU A 306 3.77 -17.45 -7.10
CA LEU A 306 3.86 -16.66 -8.33
C LEU A 306 4.06 -17.55 -9.57
N VAL A 307 4.96 -18.52 -9.50
CA VAL A 307 5.21 -19.46 -10.61
C VAL A 307 4.00 -20.36 -10.85
N LEU A 308 3.41 -20.92 -9.80
CA LEU A 308 2.22 -21.78 -9.91
C LEU A 308 1.01 -20.99 -10.44
N PHE A 309 0.86 -19.73 -10.03
CA PHE A 309 -0.19 -18.84 -10.52
C PHE A 309 0.00 -18.55 -12.01
N ALA A 310 1.23 -18.25 -12.44
CA ALA A 310 1.56 -17.96 -13.84
C ALA A 310 1.27 -19.14 -14.79
N VAL A 311 1.45 -20.38 -14.34
CA VAL A 311 1.16 -21.58 -15.16
C VAL A 311 -0.26 -22.09 -14.98
N GLY A 312 -1.01 -21.55 -14.03
CA GLY A 312 -2.39 -21.94 -13.73
C GLY A 312 -3.33 -21.69 -14.91
N ARG A 313 -4.28 -22.60 -15.12
CA ARG A 313 -5.32 -22.51 -16.16
C ARG A 313 -6.72 -22.70 -15.60
N SER A 314 -6.84 -23.24 -14.40
CA SER A 314 -8.12 -23.46 -13.72
C SER A 314 -8.39 -22.31 -12.75
N PHE A 315 -9.57 -21.69 -12.82
CA PHE A 315 -9.98 -20.60 -11.94
C PHE A 315 -9.79 -20.97 -10.45
N TRP A 316 -10.24 -22.14 -10.03
CA TRP A 316 -10.16 -22.56 -8.62
C TRP A 316 -8.73 -22.78 -8.14
N PHE A 317 -7.88 -23.34 -9.00
CA PHE A 317 -6.45 -23.50 -8.69
C PHE A 317 -5.78 -22.10 -8.57
N MET A 318 -6.01 -21.22 -9.53
CA MET A 318 -5.45 -19.87 -9.51
C MET A 318 -5.96 -19.06 -8.31
N LEU A 319 -7.25 -19.17 -7.99
CA LEU A 319 -7.82 -18.53 -6.80
C LEU A 319 -7.13 -18.99 -5.51
N LEU A 320 -6.95 -20.30 -5.34
CA LEU A 320 -6.25 -20.85 -4.18
C LEU A 320 -4.81 -20.31 -4.08
N VAL A 321 -4.07 -20.37 -5.18
CA VAL A 321 -2.66 -19.93 -5.23
C VAL A 321 -2.55 -18.43 -5.03
N PHE A 322 -3.46 -17.63 -5.60
CA PHE A 322 -3.52 -16.17 -5.40
C PHE A 322 -3.73 -15.80 -3.93
N LEU A 323 -4.70 -16.44 -3.27
CA LEU A 323 -4.96 -16.23 -1.84
C LEU A 323 -3.77 -16.64 -0.97
N LEU A 324 -3.09 -17.74 -1.31
CA LEU A 324 -1.88 -18.18 -0.62
C LEU A 324 -0.73 -17.19 -0.82
N ALA A 325 -0.56 -16.63 -2.03
CA ALA A 325 0.43 -15.60 -2.33
C ALA A 325 0.20 -14.35 -1.47
N GLY A 326 -1.04 -13.86 -1.42
CA GLY A 326 -1.43 -12.73 -0.58
C GLY A 326 -1.17 -12.99 0.91
N LEU A 327 -1.47 -14.22 1.39
CA LEU A 327 -1.21 -14.62 2.76
C LEU A 327 0.29 -14.61 3.09
N MET A 328 1.16 -15.10 2.18
CA MET A 328 2.62 -15.07 2.38
C MET A 328 3.14 -13.62 2.51
N ARG A 329 2.65 -12.67 1.69
CA ARG A 329 2.98 -11.24 1.80
C ARG A 329 2.53 -10.67 3.15
N THR A 330 1.27 -10.88 3.52
CA THR A 330 0.69 -10.36 4.78
C THR A 330 1.45 -10.84 6.03
N ILE A 331 1.98 -12.07 6.01
CA ILE A 331 2.78 -12.61 7.13
C ILE A 331 4.22 -12.04 7.10
N LYS A 332 4.82 -11.90 5.91
CA LYS A 332 6.22 -11.49 5.75
C LYS A 332 6.46 -10.06 6.23
N GLU A 333 5.62 -9.12 5.83
CA GLU A 333 5.84 -7.67 6.02
C GLU A 333 6.00 -7.27 7.50
N PRO A 334 5.10 -7.61 8.44
CA PRO A 334 5.27 -7.23 9.83
C PRO A 334 6.46 -7.92 10.50
N VAL A 335 6.81 -9.15 10.06
CA VAL A 335 7.98 -9.86 10.60
C VAL A 335 9.27 -9.21 10.13
N LEU A 336 9.34 -8.78 8.87
CA LEU A 336 10.49 -8.07 8.32
C LEU A 336 10.66 -6.71 9.00
N ALA A 337 9.58 -5.95 9.18
CA ALA A 337 9.57 -4.68 9.90
C ALA A 337 10.03 -4.85 11.36
N ALA A 338 9.53 -5.85 12.07
CA ALA A 338 9.96 -6.17 13.42
C ALA A 338 11.44 -6.59 13.47
N TRP A 339 11.92 -7.30 12.45
CA TRP A 339 13.34 -7.67 12.35
C TRP A 339 14.24 -6.45 12.13
N MET A 340 13.84 -5.52 11.27
CA MET A 340 14.55 -4.23 11.13
C MET A 340 14.56 -3.45 12.44
N ASN A 341 13.42 -3.37 13.13
CA ASN A 341 13.28 -2.65 14.39
C ASN A 341 14.24 -3.15 15.49
N ASP A 342 14.56 -4.45 15.54
CA ASP A 342 15.49 -5.02 16.51
C ASP A 342 16.97 -4.60 16.29
N HIS A 343 17.30 -4.08 15.11
CA HIS A 343 18.66 -3.73 14.71
C HIS A 343 18.86 -2.22 14.56
N VAL A 344 17.90 -1.43 15.05
CA VAL A 344 17.93 0.03 14.91
C VAL A 344 17.73 0.69 16.26
N ASP A 345 18.60 1.64 16.59
CA ASP A 345 18.44 2.49 17.76
C ASP A 345 17.17 3.34 17.65
N GLU A 346 16.57 3.65 18.81
CA GLU A 346 15.32 4.42 18.88
C GLU A 346 15.37 5.74 18.12
N LYS A 347 16.52 6.43 18.19
CA LYS A 347 16.75 7.72 17.49
C LYS A 347 16.77 7.61 15.96
N MET A 348 17.13 6.45 15.43
CA MET A 348 17.28 6.22 13.98
C MET A 348 16.09 5.45 13.39
N ARG A 349 15.15 5.02 14.22
CA ARG A 349 14.01 4.17 13.79
C ARG A 349 13.20 4.81 12.67
N ALA A 350 12.75 6.04 12.84
CA ALA A 350 11.95 6.74 11.83
C ALA A 350 12.71 6.86 10.49
N THR A 351 14.00 7.18 10.56
CA THR A 351 14.89 7.31 9.40
C THR A 351 15.03 6.01 8.62
N VAL A 352 15.24 4.89 9.31
CA VAL A 352 15.41 3.56 8.67
C VAL A 352 14.10 3.10 8.03
N PHE A 353 12.95 3.30 8.69
CA PHE A 353 11.67 2.93 8.11
C PHE A 353 11.31 3.81 6.89
N SER A 354 11.59 5.11 6.92
CA SER A 354 11.45 5.97 5.74
C SER A 354 12.35 5.52 4.59
N THR A 355 13.63 5.19 4.88
CA THR A 355 14.55 4.64 3.87
C THR A 355 14.04 3.31 3.30
N SER A 356 13.46 2.45 4.15
CA SER A 356 12.86 1.18 3.72
C SER A 356 11.69 1.42 2.76
N GLY A 357 10.79 2.35 3.07
CA GLY A 357 9.68 2.73 2.18
C GLY A 357 10.18 3.28 0.84
N GLN A 358 11.17 4.18 0.86
CA GLN A 358 11.77 4.72 -0.36
C GLN A 358 12.45 3.65 -1.23
N LEU A 359 13.12 2.66 -0.63
CA LEU A 359 13.72 1.55 -1.37
C LEU A 359 12.65 0.61 -1.95
N ASP A 360 11.55 0.42 -1.25
CA ASP A 360 10.41 -0.33 -1.78
C ASP A 360 9.81 0.37 -3.01
N SER A 361 9.48 1.66 -2.91
CA SER A 361 8.99 2.47 -4.04
C SER A 361 9.99 2.51 -5.20
N LEU A 362 11.30 2.65 -4.92
CA LEU A 362 12.33 2.59 -5.95
C LEU A 362 12.35 1.23 -6.66
N GLY A 363 12.17 0.15 -5.91
CA GLY A 363 12.00 -1.20 -6.45
C GLY A 363 10.83 -1.27 -7.42
N GLN A 364 9.66 -0.76 -7.02
CA GLN A 364 8.44 -0.72 -7.84
C GLN A 364 8.64 0.10 -9.12
N ILE A 365 9.26 1.27 -9.01
CA ILE A 365 9.56 2.14 -10.15
C ILE A 365 10.46 1.44 -11.20
N ILE A 366 11.44 0.65 -10.74
CA ILE A 366 12.37 -0.08 -11.63
C ILE A 366 11.75 -1.39 -12.12
N GLY A 367 11.15 -2.17 -11.22
CA GLY A 367 10.63 -3.51 -11.52
C GLY A 367 9.39 -3.49 -12.41
N GLY A 368 8.48 -2.52 -12.19
CA GLY A 368 7.25 -2.37 -12.94
C GLY A 368 7.47 -2.36 -14.46
N PRO A 369 8.22 -1.42 -15.04
CA PRO A 369 8.47 -1.37 -16.47
C PRO A 369 9.12 -2.65 -17.03
N ILE A 370 10.02 -3.29 -16.28
CA ILE A 370 10.66 -4.55 -16.69
C ILE A 370 9.61 -5.65 -16.83
N VAL A 371 8.79 -5.84 -15.80
CA VAL A 371 7.73 -6.87 -15.80
C VAL A 371 6.67 -6.57 -16.85
N GLY A 372 6.25 -5.29 -16.98
CA GLY A 372 5.27 -4.85 -17.96
C GLY A 372 5.72 -5.10 -19.40
N LEU A 373 6.99 -4.82 -19.73
CA LEU A 373 7.57 -5.10 -21.05
C LEU A 373 7.57 -6.61 -21.34
N VAL A 374 7.97 -7.45 -20.38
CA VAL A 374 7.92 -8.91 -20.56
C VAL A 374 6.49 -9.39 -20.75
N ALA A 375 5.54 -8.87 -19.99
CA ALA A 375 4.13 -9.22 -20.11
C ALA A 375 3.56 -8.84 -21.47
N GLN A 376 3.91 -7.69 -22.01
CA GLN A 376 3.43 -7.21 -23.30
C GLN A 376 4.10 -7.93 -24.48
N GLN A 377 5.42 -8.12 -24.45
CA GLN A 377 6.17 -8.69 -25.58
C GLN A 377 6.10 -10.21 -25.67
N VAL A 378 5.92 -10.89 -24.54
CA VAL A 378 5.87 -12.36 -24.49
C VAL A 378 4.48 -12.83 -24.09
N SER A 379 4.08 -12.64 -22.83
CA SER A 379 2.74 -12.90 -22.30
C SER A 379 2.63 -12.51 -20.82
N ILE A 380 1.40 -12.34 -20.32
CA ILE A 380 1.12 -12.06 -18.90
C ILE A 380 1.72 -13.13 -17.97
N PRO A 381 1.59 -14.46 -18.24
CA PRO A 381 2.28 -15.49 -17.47
C PRO A 381 3.79 -15.29 -17.34
N TRP A 382 4.47 -14.92 -18.42
CA TRP A 382 5.91 -14.65 -18.40
C TRP A 382 6.26 -13.39 -17.60
N GLY A 383 5.40 -12.37 -17.63
CA GLY A 383 5.52 -11.20 -16.74
C GLY A 383 5.47 -11.62 -15.26
N LEU A 384 4.53 -12.49 -14.88
CA LEU A 384 4.42 -13.04 -13.53
C LEU A 384 5.63 -13.93 -13.14
N VAL A 385 6.16 -14.71 -14.07
CA VAL A 385 7.42 -15.47 -13.85
C VAL A 385 8.59 -14.52 -13.67
N CYS A 386 8.69 -13.44 -14.46
CA CYS A 386 9.69 -12.39 -14.29
C CYS A 386 9.61 -11.76 -12.89
N THR A 387 8.41 -11.50 -12.39
CA THR A 387 8.16 -11.05 -11.01
C THR A 387 8.78 -12.00 -9.98
N ALA A 388 8.58 -13.31 -10.15
CA ALA A 388 9.19 -14.32 -9.29
C ALA A 388 10.73 -14.30 -9.36
N PHE A 389 11.32 -14.09 -10.53
CA PHE A 389 12.78 -13.97 -10.71
C PHE A 389 13.35 -12.73 -10.01
N LEU A 390 12.67 -11.60 -10.07
CA LEU A 390 13.10 -10.37 -9.39
C LEU A 390 13.13 -10.52 -7.86
N LEU A 391 12.31 -11.41 -7.32
CA LEU A 391 12.28 -11.70 -5.88
C LEU A 391 13.32 -12.75 -5.45
N LEU A 392 13.87 -13.56 -6.36
CA LEU A 392 14.81 -14.62 -6.01
C LEU A 392 16.02 -14.16 -5.19
N PRO A 393 16.67 -12.99 -5.45
CA PRO A 393 17.79 -12.54 -4.63
C PRO A 393 17.46 -12.43 -3.15
N ALA A 394 16.22 -12.10 -2.78
CA ALA A 394 15.80 -12.03 -1.39
C ALA A 394 16.01 -13.36 -0.65
N LEU A 395 15.79 -14.52 -1.29
CA LEU A 395 16.02 -15.83 -0.68
C LEU A 395 17.49 -16.06 -0.27
N PHE A 396 18.43 -15.53 -1.05
CA PHE A 396 19.85 -15.65 -0.74
C PHE A 396 20.30 -14.63 0.32
N LEU A 397 19.60 -13.49 0.41
CA LEU A 397 19.91 -12.45 1.38
C LEU A 397 19.40 -12.78 2.79
N VAL A 398 18.25 -13.45 2.92
CA VAL A 398 17.65 -13.80 4.23
C VAL A 398 18.60 -14.60 5.12
N PRO A 399 19.29 -15.69 4.67
CA PRO A 399 20.25 -16.40 5.50
C PRO A 399 21.48 -15.58 5.88
N VAL A 400 21.89 -14.65 5.02
CA VAL A 400 23.03 -13.74 5.30
C VAL A 400 22.68 -12.79 6.44
N ALA A 401 21.44 -12.25 6.46
CA ALA A 401 20.97 -11.43 7.58
C ALA A 401 20.87 -12.24 8.88
N GLY A 402 20.48 -13.52 8.82
CA GLY A 402 20.37 -14.40 9.99
C GLY A 402 21.69 -14.83 10.61
N LYS A 403 22.74 -15.04 9.78
CA LYS A 403 24.07 -15.47 10.26
C LYS A 403 24.89 -14.37 10.94
N LYS A 404 24.58 -13.12 10.70
CA LYS A 404 25.30 -11.96 11.29
C LYS A 404 24.78 -11.58 12.68
N ARG A 405 23.99 -12.44 13.32
CA ARG A 405 23.42 -12.27 14.65
C ARG A 405 24.39 -12.72 15.75
N ASP A 406 25.44 -13.45 15.35
CA ASP A 406 26.56 -13.90 16.19
C ASP A 406 27.80 -13.03 15.90
#